data_87939ccdb647fd1b66404935a5c52201
#
_entry.id   87939ccdb647fd1b66404935a5c52201
#
_cell.length_a   1.000
_cell.length_b   1.000
_cell.length_c   1.000
_cell.angle_alpha   90.00
_cell.angle_beta   90.00
_cell.angle_gamma   90.00
#
_symmetry.space_group_name_H-M   'P 1'
#
loop_
_entity.id
_entity.type
_entity.pdbx_description
1 polymer ?
#
loop_
_entity_poly.entity_id
_entity_poly.type
_entity_poly.pdbx_seq_one_letter_code
_entity_poly.pdbx_strand_id
1 'polypeptide(L)'
;LAGLLRENDALGVQVELLRRFKPQVVVSHDFKGEYGHGMHILNAAMLKKAVEISGDDKSFPETAEKYGVYTPKKLYVHLYNENKIVMDYDLPSEFFGGKTPFEMSKLGFLEHKSQQGTWFKKWMFGKNGEITKASQIKKYSPCEYGLYFTSVGADVQKNDMLENITLYSEQERIKAEEEAEKQRLEEKKRAEEKAKAEAGRKAQKVKKRKIIIAAVATPIALFVIFIIAINI
;
A
#
# COMPACT_ATOMS: atom_id res chain seq x y z
N LEU A 1 15.21 30.48 15.96
CA LEU A 1 14.95 29.02 15.80
C LEU A 1 15.27 28.52 14.39
N ALA A 2 15.02 29.31 13.33
CA ALA A 2 15.33 28.91 11.94
C ALA A 2 16.84 28.73 11.66
N GLY A 3 17.73 29.22 12.49
CA GLY A 3 19.18 29.01 12.39
C GLY A 3 19.72 27.74 13.07
N LEU A 4 18.87 26.98 13.75
CA LEU A 4 19.26 25.77 14.50
C LEU A 4 18.99 24.46 13.75
N LEU A 5 18.11 24.47 12.73
CA LEU A 5 17.88 23.33 11.87
C LEU A 5 18.49 23.64 10.51
N ARG A 6 19.60 22.99 10.18
CA ARG A 6 20.11 23.00 8.80
C ARG A 6 19.05 22.38 7.91
N GLU A 7 18.82 22.93 6.71
CA GLU A 7 17.83 22.39 5.75
C GLU A 7 18.02 20.89 5.52
N ASN A 8 19.28 20.44 5.42
CA ASN A 8 19.63 19.04 5.25
C ASN A 8 19.20 18.18 6.45
N ASP A 9 19.25 18.69 7.68
CA ASP A 9 18.85 17.94 8.87
C ASP A 9 17.32 17.77 8.89
N ALA A 10 16.56 18.82 8.57
CA ALA A 10 15.10 18.76 8.49
C ALA A 10 14.64 17.83 7.34
N LEU A 11 15.31 17.90 6.18
CA LEU A 11 15.03 17.05 5.05
C LEU A 11 15.34 15.57 5.37
N GLY A 12 16.52 15.30 5.98
CA GLY A 12 16.93 13.95 6.35
C GLY A 12 15.96 13.29 7.32
N VAL A 13 15.49 14.04 8.34
CA VAL A 13 14.47 13.54 9.28
C VAL A 13 13.18 13.16 8.55
N GLN A 14 12.72 13.96 7.62
CA GLN A 14 11.49 13.66 6.88
C GLN A 14 11.66 12.46 5.95
N VAL A 15 12.80 12.32 5.25
CA VAL A 15 13.11 11.14 4.45
C VAL A 15 13.15 9.88 5.33
N GLU A 16 13.81 9.95 6.49
CA GLU A 16 13.83 8.84 7.45
C GLU A 16 12.44 8.45 7.92
N LEU A 17 11.60 9.41 8.29
CA LEU A 17 10.22 9.15 8.72
C LEU A 17 9.39 8.47 7.61
N LEU A 18 9.50 8.94 6.37
CA LEU A 18 8.81 8.33 5.23
C LEU A 18 9.25 6.87 5.02
N ARG A 19 10.56 6.59 5.06
CA ARG A 19 11.11 5.24 4.89
C ARG A 19 10.78 4.31 6.05
N ARG A 20 10.79 4.83 7.28
CA ARG A 20 10.53 4.07 8.49
C ARG A 20 9.07 3.69 8.63
N PHE A 21 8.16 4.64 8.46
CA PHE A 21 6.72 4.44 8.68
C PHE A 21 5.94 4.04 7.43
N LYS A 22 6.49 4.29 6.25
CA LYS A 22 5.91 3.94 4.94
C LYS A 22 4.44 4.38 4.79
N PRO A 23 4.10 5.66 5.08
CA PRO A 23 2.73 6.13 4.98
C PRO A 23 2.27 6.12 3.52
N GLN A 24 1.09 5.56 3.24
CA GLN A 24 0.56 5.55 1.88
C GLN A 24 0.08 6.94 1.45
N VAL A 25 -0.50 7.70 2.38
CA VAL A 25 -0.96 9.08 2.18
C VAL A 25 -0.25 9.99 3.17
N VAL A 26 0.24 11.10 2.67
CA VAL A 26 0.88 12.17 3.45
C VAL A 26 0.09 13.45 3.25
N VAL A 27 -0.09 14.22 4.31
CA VAL A 27 -0.75 15.53 4.28
C VAL A 27 0.20 16.60 4.80
N SER A 28 0.35 17.68 4.05
CA SER A 28 1.23 18.81 4.37
C SER A 28 0.46 20.08 4.63
N HIS A 29 1.13 21.02 5.32
CA HIS A 29 0.75 22.42 5.32
C HIS A 29 0.76 23.02 3.91
N ASP A 30 0.06 24.14 3.73
CA ASP A 30 0.19 25.00 2.55
C ASP A 30 1.65 25.41 2.31
N PHE A 31 2.08 25.39 1.07
CA PHE A 31 3.43 25.85 0.68
C PHE A 31 3.70 27.31 1.05
N LYS A 32 2.65 28.12 1.21
CA LYS A 32 2.71 29.50 1.73
C LYS A 32 2.62 29.59 3.24
N GLY A 33 2.58 28.43 3.96
CA GLY A 33 2.52 28.33 5.41
C GLY A 33 1.20 28.77 6.01
N GLU A 34 0.07 28.48 5.37
CA GLU A 34 -1.30 28.92 5.68
C GLU A 34 -1.43 30.46 5.74
N TYR A 35 -0.97 31.04 6.81
CA TYR A 35 -0.98 32.48 7.07
C TYR A 35 0.43 33.11 7.03
N GLY A 36 1.38 32.46 6.30
CA GLY A 36 2.75 32.95 6.14
C GLY A 36 3.70 32.59 7.29
N HIS A 37 3.37 31.55 8.07
CA HIS A 37 4.24 31.12 9.17
C HIS A 37 5.49 30.39 8.65
N GLY A 38 6.68 30.94 8.94
CA GLY A 38 7.95 30.46 8.37
C GLY A 38 8.25 28.98 8.62
N MET A 39 7.93 28.44 9.78
CA MET A 39 8.14 27.01 10.09
C MET A 39 7.18 26.11 9.31
N HIS A 40 5.96 26.54 8.99
CA HIS A 40 5.06 25.80 8.13
C HIS A 40 5.56 25.79 6.69
N ILE A 41 6.08 26.92 6.19
CA ILE A 41 6.69 27.02 4.85
C ILE A 41 7.88 26.07 4.75
N LEU A 42 8.80 26.12 5.72
CA LEU A 42 9.96 25.24 5.75
C LEU A 42 9.57 23.76 5.78
N ASN A 43 8.65 23.40 6.67
CA ASN A 43 8.19 22.02 6.80
C ASN A 43 7.54 21.51 5.50
N ALA A 44 6.67 22.31 4.88
CA ALA A 44 6.01 21.94 3.63
C ALA A 44 7.02 21.80 2.47
N ALA A 45 8.00 22.71 2.37
CA ALA A 45 9.05 22.65 1.36
C ALA A 45 9.94 21.41 1.51
N MET A 46 10.34 21.08 2.75
CA MET A 46 11.15 19.90 3.03
C MET A 46 10.37 18.60 2.80
N LEU A 47 9.10 18.55 3.19
CA LEU A 47 8.26 17.37 2.96
C LEU A 47 8.02 17.11 1.46
N LYS A 48 7.76 18.17 0.69
CA LYS A 48 7.70 18.07 -0.78
C LYS A 48 8.96 17.40 -1.32
N LYS A 49 10.14 17.92 -0.97
CA LYS A 49 11.42 17.39 -1.43
C LYS A 49 11.67 15.98 -0.91
N ALA A 50 11.31 15.69 0.33
CA ALA A 50 11.44 14.35 0.91
C ALA A 50 10.63 13.29 0.12
N VAL A 51 9.39 13.62 -0.27
CA VAL A 51 8.56 12.72 -1.11
C VAL A 51 9.21 12.46 -2.47
N GLU A 52 9.81 13.48 -3.08
CA GLU A 52 10.49 13.37 -4.38
C GLU A 52 11.72 12.44 -4.34
N ILE A 53 12.47 12.44 -3.24
CA ILE A 53 13.76 11.73 -3.14
C ILE A 53 13.75 10.48 -2.25
N SER A 54 12.69 10.22 -1.49
CA SER A 54 12.66 9.11 -0.53
C SER A 54 12.69 7.71 -1.20
N GLY A 55 12.37 7.65 -2.49
CA GLY A 55 12.50 6.45 -3.32
C GLY A 55 13.91 6.21 -3.89
N ASP A 56 14.83 7.16 -3.75
CA ASP A 56 16.19 7.07 -4.28
C ASP A 56 17.17 6.61 -3.19
N ASP A 57 17.87 5.50 -3.40
CA ASP A 57 18.82 4.90 -2.45
C ASP A 57 20.10 5.74 -2.26
N LYS A 58 20.41 6.62 -3.19
CA LYS A 58 21.57 7.52 -3.12
C LYS A 58 21.31 8.72 -2.21
N SER A 59 20.04 9.09 -2.05
CA SER A 59 19.63 10.15 -1.13
C SER A 59 19.54 9.60 0.29
N PHE A 60 20.36 10.09 1.21
CA PHE A 60 20.44 9.61 2.61
C PHE A 60 20.63 8.07 2.68
N PRO A 61 21.78 7.55 2.17
CA PRO A 61 22.00 6.11 1.99
C PRO A 61 21.92 5.31 3.30
N GLU A 62 22.29 5.90 4.43
CA GLU A 62 22.22 5.27 5.76
C GLU A 62 20.78 4.94 6.16
N THR A 63 19.81 5.78 5.80
CA THR A 63 18.39 5.49 6.07
C THR A 63 17.81 4.54 5.02
N ALA A 64 18.34 4.53 3.80
CA ALA A 64 17.97 3.57 2.77
C ALA A 64 18.45 2.15 3.13
N GLU A 65 19.67 2.01 3.65
CA GLU A 65 20.19 0.73 4.15
C GLU A 65 19.36 0.20 5.34
N LYS A 66 18.99 1.09 6.27
CA LYS A 66 18.30 0.70 7.51
C LYS A 66 16.84 0.34 7.31
N TYR A 67 16.11 1.07 6.47
CA TYR A 67 14.64 0.97 6.35
C TYR A 67 14.15 0.55 4.96
N GLY A 68 15.04 0.52 3.97
CA GLY A 68 14.71 0.43 2.55
C GLY A 68 14.23 1.77 1.99
N VAL A 69 14.21 1.89 0.68
CA VAL A 69 13.62 3.05 -0.02
C VAL A 69 12.10 2.97 0.00
N TYR A 70 11.45 4.12 0.00
CA TYR A 70 9.99 4.20 -0.01
C TYR A 70 9.50 5.54 -0.51
N THR A 71 8.52 5.53 -1.41
CA THR A 71 7.80 6.73 -1.86
C THR A 71 6.33 6.61 -1.47
N PRO A 72 5.74 7.60 -0.79
CA PRO A 72 4.31 7.64 -0.52
C PRO A 72 3.48 7.54 -1.81
N LYS A 73 2.27 7.04 -1.70
CA LYS A 73 1.36 6.95 -2.85
C LYS A 73 0.76 8.30 -3.21
N LYS A 74 0.48 9.12 -2.20
CA LYS A 74 -0.11 10.44 -2.36
C LYS A 74 0.49 11.46 -1.40
N LEU A 75 0.59 12.72 -1.87
CA LEU A 75 0.84 13.90 -1.04
C LEU A 75 -0.28 14.91 -1.28
N TYR A 76 -1.08 15.17 -0.26
CA TYR A 76 -2.02 16.29 -0.22
C TYR A 76 -1.40 17.49 0.47
N VAL A 77 -1.73 18.66 -0.04
CA VAL A 77 -1.26 19.93 0.51
C VAL A 77 -2.47 20.80 0.83
N HIS A 78 -2.52 21.29 2.08
CA HIS A 78 -3.59 22.17 2.53
C HIS A 78 -3.64 23.45 1.66
N LEU A 79 -4.83 23.86 1.27
CA LEU A 79 -5.10 25.02 0.41
C LEU A 79 -4.45 24.97 -0.99
N TYR A 80 -3.91 23.83 -1.43
CA TYR A 80 -3.44 23.66 -2.79
C TYR A 80 -4.64 23.48 -3.74
N ASN A 81 -4.60 24.14 -4.91
CA ASN A 81 -5.81 24.24 -5.74
C ASN A 81 -5.97 23.15 -6.80
N GLU A 82 -4.88 22.40 -7.10
CA GLU A 82 -4.94 21.37 -8.14
C GLU A 82 -5.52 20.07 -7.59
N ASN A 83 -6.38 19.44 -8.37
CA ASN A 83 -7.09 18.21 -8.02
C ASN A 83 -7.61 18.21 -6.57
N LYS A 84 -8.35 19.29 -6.25
CA LYS A 84 -8.80 19.61 -4.90
C LYS A 84 -9.88 18.64 -4.44
N ILE A 85 -9.73 18.19 -3.19
CA ILE A 85 -10.78 17.55 -2.42
C ILE A 85 -11.24 18.48 -1.28
N VAL A 86 -12.49 18.34 -0.87
CA VAL A 86 -13.06 19.06 0.27
C VAL A 86 -13.54 18.04 1.29
N MET A 87 -12.81 17.96 2.42
CA MET A 87 -13.15 17.05 3.49
C MET A 87 -14.35 17.56 4.28
N ASP A 88 -15.32 16.69 4.53
CA ASP A 88 -16.49 17.02 5.34
C ASP A 88 -16.22 16.75 6.82
N TYR A 89 -15.77 17.79 7.52
CA TYR A 89 -15.52 17.74 8.97
C TYR A 89 -16.77 18.11 9.80
N ASP A 90 -17.91 18.28 9.15
CA ASP A 90 -19.19 18.58 9.80
C ASP A 90 -20.07 17.35 9.96
N LEU A 91 -19.66 16.17 9.45
CA LEU A 91 -20.36 14.91 9.65
C LEU A 91 -20.05 14.33 11.04
N PRO A 92 -21.09 13.96 11.83
CA PRO A 92 -20.91 13.24 13.09
C PRO A 92 -20.22 11.89 12.89
N SER A 93 -19.37 11.50 13.84
CA SER A 93 -18.67 10.22 13.83
C SER A 93 -18.98 9.43 15.11
N GLU A 94 -19.30 8.14 14.96
CA GLU A 94 -19.46 7.23 16.09
C GLU A 94 -18.17 7.10 16.92
N PHE A 95 -17.00 7.17 16.26
CA PHE A 95 -15.70 7.17 16.92
C PHE A 95 -15.54 8.31 17.92
N PHE A 96 -16.21 9.46 17.68
CA PHE A 96 -16.21 10.63 18.56
C PHE A 96 -17.47 10.72 19.42
N GLY A 97 -18.21 9.62 19.60
CA GLY A 97 -19.44 9.62 20.39
C GLY A 97 -20.53 10.52 19.81
N GLY A 98 -20.62 10.58 18.48
CA GLY A 98 -21.61 11.38 17.77
C GLY A 98 -21.22 12.85 17.55
N LYS A 99 -20.02 13.27 17.98
CA LYS A 99 -19.49 14.62 17.68
C LYS A 99 -18.87 14.63 16.29
N THR A 100 -18.80 15.83 15.71
CA THR A 100 -18.11 16.04 14.45
C THR A 100 -16.59 16.15 14.66
N PRO A 101 -15.75 15.86 13.65
CA PRO A 101 -14.31 16.15 13.70
C PRO A 101 -14.01 17.62 14.05
N PHE A 102 -14.84 18.55 13.57
CA PHE A 102 -14.67 19.97 13.88
C PHE A 102 -14.97 20.30 15.35
N GLU A 103 -16.00 19.70 15.94
CA GLU A 103 -16.24 19.84 17.38
C GLU A 103 -15.08 19.30 18.21
N MET A 104 -14.51 18.15 17.81
CA MET A 104 -13.35 17.58 18.48
C MET A 104 -12.11 18.46 18.33
N SER A 105 -11.90 19.07 17.14
CA SER A 105 -10.78 20.00 16.93
C SER A 105 -10.88 21.24 17.81
N LYS A 106 -12.09 21.73 18.08
CA LYS A 106 -12.32 22.84 19.02
C LYS A 106 -11.94 22.46 20.44
N LEU A 107 -12.29 21.24 20.89
CA LEU A 107 -11.87 20.77 22.23
C LEU A 107 -10.35 20.69 22.32
N GLY A 108 -9.68 20.12 21.30
CA GLY A 108 -8.22 20.10 21.23
C GLY A 108 -7.59 21.49 21.24
N PHE A 109 -8.18 22.45 20.50
CA PHE A 109 -7.71 23.85 20.51
C PHE A 109 -7.80 24.49 21.88
N LEU A 110 -8.82 24.20 22.67
CA LEU A 110 -8.96 24.73 24.03
C LEU A 110 -7.82 24.29 24.95
N GLU A 111 -7.16 23.17 24.67
CA GLU A 111 -5.96 22.73 25.39
C GLU A 111 -4.68 23.42 24.91
N HIS A 112 -4.69 24.05 23.74
CA HIS A 112 -3.54 24.80 23.21
C HIS A 112 -3.43 26.17 23.82
N LYS A 113 -3.02 26.22 25.09
CA LYS A 113 -3.06 27.44 25.96
C LYS A 113 -2.36 28.68 25.35
N SER A 114 -1.24 28.49 24.65
CA SER A 114 -0.50 29.58 24.00
C SER A 114 -1.24 30.28 22.87
N GLN A 115 -2.27 29.63 22.28
CA GLN A 115 -3.04 30.16 21.16
C GLN A 115 -4.35 30.82 21.57
N GLN A 116 -4.76 30.74 22.85
CA GLN A 116 -6.04 31.27 23.33
C GLN A 116 -6.19 32.77 23.15
N GLY A 117 -5.09 33.52 23.23
CA GLY A 117 -5.06 34.97 23.05
C GLY A 117 -4.84 35.47 21.63
N THR A 118 -4.76 34.55 20.64
CA THR A 118 -4.45 34.89 19.25
C THR A 118 -5.70 35.04 18.41
N TRP A 119 -5.52 35.45 17.13
CA TRP A 119 -6.59 35.53 16.15
C TRP A 119 -7.19 34.15 15.82
N PHE A 120 -6.50 33.04 16.08
CA PHE A 120 -6.98 31.67 15.87
C PHE A 120 -8.25 31.35 16.64
N LYS A 121 -8.38 31.83 17.87
CA LYS A 121 -9.62 31.65 18.64
C LYS A 121 -10.81 32.24 17.89
N LYS A 122 -10.67 33.45 17.35
CA LYS A 122 -11.71 34.12 16.59
C LYS A 122 -11.96 33.39 15.24
N TRP A 123 -10.90 32.90 14.59
CA TRP A 123 -11.00 32.14 13.33
C TRP A 123 -11.78 30.83 13.52
N MET A 124 -11.55 30.12 14.63
CA MET A 124 -12.18 28.81 14.90
C MET A 124 -13.58 28.94 15.53
N PHE A 125 -13.81 29.92 16.36
CA PHE A 125 -15.07 30.04 17.13
C PHE A 125 -15.97 31.18 16.63
N GLY A 126 -15.46 32.14 15.88
CA GLY A 126 -16.13 33.39 15.60
C GLY A 126 -15.97 34.41 16.75
N LYS A 127 -16.47 35.63 16.54
CA LYS A 127 -16.39 36.70 17.56
C LYS A 127 -17.22 36.39 18.80
N ASN A 128 -18.39 35.76 18.58
CA ASN A 128 -19.39 35.46 19.62
C ASN A 128 -19.74 33.96 19.70
N GLY A 129 -18.86 33.09 19.20
CA GLY A 129 -19.11 31.64 19.18
C GLY A 129 -20.02 31.15 18.02
N GLU A 130 -20.27 32.00 17.01
CA GLU A 130 -21.18 31.73 15.92
C GLU A 130 -20.68 30.67 14.91
N ILE A 131 -19.38 30.38 14.89
CA ILE A 131 -18.84 29.32 14.02
C ILE A 131 -19.06 27.97 14.70
N THR A 132 -19.99 27.19 14.17
CA THR A 132 -20.35 25.85 14.67
C THR A 132 -19.93 24.74 13.74
N LYS A 133 -19.61 25.05 12.46
CA LYS A 133 -19.24 24.12 11.40
C LYS A 133 -17.93 24.51 10.75
N ALA A 134 -17.12 23.54 10.34
CA ALA A 134 -15.88 23.76 9.60
C ALA A 134 -16.14 24.46 8.27
N SER A 135 -17.23 24.11 7.58
CA SER A 135 -17.64 24.69 6.31
C SER A 135 -17.97 26.20 6.35
N GLN A 136 -18.17 26.78 7.54
CA GLN A 136 -18.35 28.21 7.73
C GLN A 136 -17.03 28.99 7.62
N ILE A 137 -15.89 28.34 7.82
CA ILE A 137 -14.57 28.97 7.76
C ILE A 137 -14.11 29.01 6.30
N LYS A 138 -14.14 30.23 5.71
CA LYS A 138 -13.75 30.42 4.30
C LYS A 138 -12.29 30.78 4.12
N LYS A 139 -11.76 31.67 5.00
CA LYS A 139 -10.35 32.06 4.94
C LYS A 139 -9.51 31.00 5.63
N TYR A 140 -8.52 30.43 4.91
CA TYR A 140 -7.72 29.30 5.39
C TYR A 140 -8.63 28.12 5.77
N SER A 141 -9.53 27.75 4.84
CA SER A 141 -10.51 26.69 5.08
C SER A 141 -9.86 25.41 5.57
N PRO A 142 -10.25 24.85 6.72
CA PRO A 142 -9.66 23.62 7.23
C PRO A 142 -10.01 22.39 6.39
N CYS A 143 -10.97 22.52 5.47
CA CYS A 143 -11.52 21.40 4.70
C CYS A 143 -10.85 21.19 3.34
N GLU A 144 -10.05 22.14 2.84
CA GLU A 144 -9.57 22.14 1.46
C GLU A 144 -8.15 21.63 1.32
N TYR A 145 -7.97 20.57 0.51
CA TYR A 145 -6.67 19.97 0.23
C TYR A 145 -6.54 19.68 -1.27
N GLY A 146 -5.37 19.95 -1.85
CA GLY A 146 -5.07 19.59 -3.23
C GLY A 146 -4.11 18.41 -3.29
N LEU A 147 -4.29 17.53 -4.27
CA LEU A 147 -3.41 16.41 -4.53
C LEU A 147 -2.18 16.91 -5.31
N TYR A 148 -1.07 17.10 -4.59
CA TYR A 148 0.17 17.58 -5.19
C TYR A 148 0.95 16.48 -5.92
N PHE A 149 1.00 15.29 -5.33
CA PHE A 149 1.70 14.14 -5.88
C PHE A 149 0.85 12.88 -5.77
N THR A 150 0.88 12.06 -6.82
CA THR A 150 0.27 10.74 -6.80
C THR A 150 1.04 9.76 -7.70
N SER A 151 1.19 8.52 -7.24
CA SER A 151 1.66 7.37 -8.03
C SER A 151 0.54 6.38 -8.36
N VAL A 152 -0.71 6.67 -7.94
CA VAL A 152 -1.88 5.78 -8.10
C VAL A 152 -3.02 6.40 -8.90
N GLY A 153 -2.74 7.51 -9.57
CA GLY A 153 -3.73 8.26 -10.36
C GLY A 153 -4.41 9.39 -9.60
N ALA A 154 -5.03 10.29 -10.35
CA ALA A 154 -5.77 11.41 -9.81
C ALA A 154 -7.09 10.94 -9.18
N ASP A 155 -7.56 11.68 -8.18
CA ASP A 155 -8.85 11.42 -7.57
C ASP A 155 -9.99 11.81 -8.51
N VAL A 156 -10.96 10.92 -8.66
CA VAL A 156 -12.14 11.08 -9.50
C VAL A 156 -13.37 11.43 -8.67
N GLN A 157 -13.62 10.65 -7.61
CA GLN A 157 -14.77 10.85 -6.72
C GLN A 157 -14.53 11.99 -5.74
N LYS A 158 -13.28 12.18 -5.27
CA LYS A 158 -12.86 13.28 -4.40
C LYS A 158 -13.61 13.34 -3.07
N ASN A 159 -14.03 12.20 -2.54
CA ASN A 159 -14.77 12.09 -1.30
C ASN A 159 -13.89 11.82 -0.08
N ASP A 160 -12.70 11.28 -0.28
CA ASP A 160 -11.70 11.07 0.76
C ASP A 160 -10.27 11.06 0.19
N MET A 161 -9.27 11.01 1.08
CA MET A 161 -7.85 10.98 0.70
C MET A 161 -7.36 9.57 0.35
N LEU A 162 -8.15 8.53 0.57
CA LEU A 162 -7.77 7.12 0.38
C LEU A 162 -8.22 6.57 -0.97
N GLU A 163 -8.84 7.38 -1.82
CA GLU A 163 -9.22 6.97 -3.18
C GLU A 163 -7.99 6.39 -3.91
N ASN A 164 -8.15 5.25 -4.59
CA ASN A 164 -7.09 4.48 -5.25
C ASN A 164 -5.99 3.95 -4.30
N ILE A 165 -6.22 3.92 -2.99
CA ILE A 165 -5.31 3.34 -2.01
C ILE A 165 -5.81 1.95 -1.59
N THR A 166 -4.98 0.93 -1.77
CA THR A 166 -5.21 -0.39 -1.17
C THR A 166 -4.63 -0.41 0.23
N LEU A 167 -5.46 -0.65 1.24
CA LEU A 167 -5.02 -0.69 2.64
C LEU A 167 -4.01 -1.83 2.89
N TYR A 168 -3.11 -1.66 3.85
CA TYR A 168 -2.09 -2.68 4.15
C TYR A 168 -2.68 -4.04 4.54
N SER A 169 -3.74 -4.06 5.32
CA SER A 169 -4.46 -5.29 5.67
C SER A 169 -5.03 -6.03 4.46
N GLU A 170 -5.51 -5.30 3.48
CA GLU A 170 -5.99 -5.86 2.23
C GLU A 170 -4.85 -6.32 1.33
N GLN A 171 -3.72 -5.60 1.31
CA GLN A 171 -2.52 -6.01 0.59
C GLN A 171 -1.95 -7.32 1.14
N GLU A 172 -1.93 -7.48 2.46
CA GLU A 172 -1.50 -8.72 3.11
C GLU A 172 -2.42 -9.89 2.77
N ARG A 173 -3.73 -9.66 2.74
CA ARG A 173 -4.72 -10.66 2.31
C ARG A 173 -4.51 -11.07 0.85
N ILE A 174 -4.36 -10.11 -0.06
CA ILE A 174 -4.11 -10.37 -1.48
C ILE A 174 -2.83 -11.20 -1.66
N LYS A 175 -1.74 -10.82 -1.01
CA LYS A 175 -0.48 -11.59 -1.06
C LYS A 175 -0.64 -13.01 -0.56
N ALA A 176 -1.35 -13.21 0.54
CA ALA A 176 -1.60 -14.54 1.08
C ALA A 176 -2.44 -15.40 0.12
N GLU A 177 -3.44 -14.81 -0.54
CA GLU A 177 -4.25 -15.47 -1.57
C GLU A 177 -3.41 -15.86 -2.79
N GLU A 178 -2.56 -14.96 -3.30
CA GLU A 178 -1.65 -15.23 -4.42
C GLU A 178 -0.63 -16.34 -4.10
N GLU A 179 -0.04 -16.32 -2.90
CA GLU A 179 0.87 -17.37 -2.45
C GLU A 179 0.17 -18.72 -2.32
N ALA A 180 -1.05 -18.74 -1.78
CA ALA A 180 -1.84 -19.96 -1.67
C ALA A 180 -2.22 -20.54 -3.04
N GLU A 181 -2.58 -19.69 -4.01
CA GLU A 181 -2.87 -20.10 -5.37
C GLU A 181 -1.62 -20.68 -6.06
N LYS A 182 -0.49 -20.02 -5.90
CA LYS A 182 0.79 -20.51 -6.43
C LYS A 182 1.15 -21.90 -5.86
N GLN A 183 0.99 -22.11 -4.56
CA GLN A 183 1.22 -23.40 -3.93
C GLN A 183 0.28 -24.49 -4.48
N ARG A 184 -1.01 -24.19 -4.62
CA ARG A 184 -1.98 -25.11 -5.21
C ARG A 184 -1.62 -25.49 -6.65
N LEU A 185 -1.14 -24.54 -7.44
CA LEU A 185 -0.73 -24.80 -8.82
C LEU A 185 0.53 -25.69 -8.88
N GLU A 186 1.49 -25.46 -8.00
CA GLU A 186 2.68 -26.32 -7.89
C GLU A 186 2.35 -27.74 -7.45
N GLU A 187 1.46 -27.88 -6.45
CA GLU A 187 1.00 -29.20 -6.00
C GLU A 187 0.29 -29.96 -7.11
N LYS A 188 -0.56 -29.26 -7.87
CA LYS A 188 -1.25 -29.87 -9.03
C LYS A 188 -0.26 -30.36 -10.09
N LYS A 189 0.75 -29.55 -10.43
CA LYS A 189 1.82 -29.95 -11.36
C LYS A 189 2.57 -31.17 -10.88
N ARG A 190 2.97 -31.21 -9.59
CA ARG A 190 3.64 -32.35 -8.97
C ARG A 190 2.79 -33.62 -8.97
N ALA A 191 1.47 -33.47 -8.73
CA ALA A 191 0.53 -34.59 -8.79
C ALA A 191 0.39 -35.16 -10.22
N GLU A 192 0.28 -34.28 -11.23
CA GLU A 192 0.25 -34.67 -12.65
C GLU A 192 1.55 -35.37 -13.10
N GLU A 193 2.70 -34.86 -12.67
CA GLU A 193 4.00 -35.51 -12.96
C GLU A 193 4.10 -36.92 -12.33
N LYS A 194 3.67 -37.04 -11.05
CA LYS A 194 3.63 -38.33 -10.37
C LYS A 194 2.69 -39.32 -11.09
N ALA A 195 1.52 -38.85 -11.49
CA ALA A 195 0.55 -39.67 -12.23
C ALA A 195 1.10 -40.14 -13.59
N LYS A 196 1.78 -39.25 -14.33
CA LYS A 196 2.46 -39.59 -15.61
C LYS A 196 3.59 -40.59 -15.40
N ALA A 197 4.41 -40.41 -14.36
CA ALA A 197 5.49 -41.35 -14.05
C ALA A 197 4.96 -42.73 -13.64
N GLU A 198 3.89 -42.78 -12.85
CA GLU A 198 3.23 -44.05 -12.49
C GLU A 198 2.59 -44.77 -13.68
N ALA A 199 1.91 -44.03 -14.55
CA ALA A 199 1.37 -44.57 -15.79
C ALA A 199 2.48 -45.11 -16.67
N GLY A 200 3.60 -44.42 -16.81
CA GLY A 200 4.79 -44.90 -17.55
C GLY A 200 5.36 -46.18 -16.96
N ARG A 201 5.49 -46.28 -15.62
CA ARG A 201 5.93 -47.50 -14.93
C ARG A 201 4.97 -48.67 -15.16
N LYS A 202 3.66 -48.45 -15.11
CA LYS A 202 2.65 -49.47 -15.40
C LYS A 202 2.74 -49.95 -16.85
N ALA A 203 2.87 -49.03 -17.81
CA ALA A 203 3.04 -49.38 -19.23
C ALA A 203 4.32 -50.19 -19.49
N GLN A 204 5.46 -49.85 -18.87
CA GLN A 204 6.69 -50.63 -18.96
C GLN A 204 6.55 -52.05 -18.39
N LYS A 205 5.85 -52.20 -17.24
CA LYS A 205 5.59 -53.50 -16.62
C LYS A 205 4.74 -54.37 -17.58
N VAL A 206 3.72 -53.80 -18.20
CA VAL A 206 2.89 -54.51 -19.17
C VAL A 206 3.70 -54.93 -20.41
N LYS A 207 4.54 -54.04 -20.94
CA LYS A 207 5.42 -54.31 -22.06
C LYS A 207 6.41 -55.46 -21.76
N LYS A 208 7.05 -55.41 -20.55
CA LYS A 208 7.96 -56.52 -20.12
C LYS A 208 7.22 -57.82 -19.96
N ARG A 209 5.99 -57.87 -19.41
CA ARG A 209 5.18 -59.10 -19.33
C ARG A 209 4.86 -59.65 -20.69
N LYS A 210 4.46 -58.83 -21.66
CA LYS A 210 4.21 -59.26 -23.03
C LYS A 210 5.44 -59.88 -23.69
N ILE A 211 6.61 -59.29 -23.52
CA ILE A 211 7.90 -59.81 -24.02
C ILE A 211 8.23 -61.17 -23.39
N ILE A 212 8.06 -61.34 -22.09
CA ILE A 212 8.30 -62.60 -21.40
C ILE A 212 7.33 -63.68 -21.90
N ILE A 213 6.03 -63.36 -22.04
CA ILE A 213 5.04 -64.30 -22.54
C ILE A 213 5.39 -64.76 -23.98
N ALA A 214 5.77 -63.82 -24.85
CA ALA A 214 6.19 -64.15 -26.21
C ALA A 214 7.46 -65.02 -26.24
N ALA A 215 8.45 -64.68 -25.38
CA ALA A 215 9.69 -65.47 -25.30
C ALA A 215 9.49 -66.89 -24.81
N VAL A 216 8.47 -67.16 -24.00
CA VAL A 216 8.16 -68.52 -23.49
C VAL A 216 7.22 -69.23 -24.43
N ALA A 217 6.24 -68.58 -25.02
CA ALA A 217 5.25 -69.17 -25.90
C ALA A 217 5.85 -69.63 -27.25
N THR A 218 6.79 -68.84 -27.80
CA THR A 218 7.40 -69.13 -29.08
C THR A 218 8.17 -70.51 -29.15
N PRO A 219 9.07 -70.81 -28.18
CA PRO A 219 9.75 -72.10 -28.15
C PRO A 219 8.81 -73.26 -27.86
N ILE A 220 7.76 -73.10 -27.07
CA ILE A 220 6.78 -74.16 -26.79
C ILE A 220 5.99 -74.48 -28.07
N ALA A 221 5.54 -73.44 -28.80
CA ALA A 221 4.84 -73.61 -30.05
C ALA A 221 5.72 -74.35 -31.12
N LEU A 222 6.97 -73.98 -31.25
CA LEU A 222 7.95 -74.61 -32.09
C LEU A 222 8.22 -76.09 -31.69
N PHE A 223 8.29 -76.37 -30.38
CA PHE A 223 8.46 -77.74 -29.88
C PHE A 223 7.24 -78.62 -30.16
N VAL A 224 6.05 -78.07 -29.98
CA VAL A 224 4.80 -78.83 -30.37
C VAL A 224 4.73 -79.11 -31.84
N ILE A 225 5.06 -78.13 -32.70
CA ILE A 225 5.12 -78.35 -34.17
C ILE A 225 6.15 -79.42 -34.53
N PHE A 226 7.31 -79.43 -33.90
CA PHE A 226 8.37 -80.41 -34.08
C PHE A 226 7.91 -81.84 -33.73
N ILE A 227 7.21 -82.02 -32.60
CA ILE A 227 6.66 -83.32 -32.19
C ILE A 227 5.63 -83.78 -33.17
N ILE A 228 4.76 -82.90 -33.65
CA ILE A 228 3.72 -83.30 -34.69
C ILE A 228 4.39 -83.76 -36.00
N ALA A 229 5.47 -83.05 -36.41
CA ALA A 229 6.18 -83.39 -37.66
C ALA A 229 6.97 -84.72 -37.59
N ILE A 230 7.32 -85.21 -36.41
CA ILE A 230 8.01 -86.48 -36.23
C ILE A 230 7.04 -87.67 -36.16
N ASN A 231 5.76 -87.45 -35.83
CA ASN A 231 4.73 -88.50 -35.71
C ASN A 231 3.81 -88.64 -36.96
N ILE A 232 4.15 -88.00 -38.10
CA ILE A 232 3.60 -88.16 -39.39
C ILE A 232 4.62 -88.87 -40.27
#